data_d7d0e673abcdc547e40a16ea6e26a555
#
_entry.id   d7d0e673abcdc547e40a16ea6e26a555
#
_cell.length_a   1.000
_cell.length_b   1.000
_cell.length_c   1.000
_cell.angle_alpha   90.00
_cell.angle_beta   90.00
_cell.angle_gamma   90.00
#
_symmetry.space_group_name_H-M   'P 1'
#
loop_
_entity.id
_entity.type
_entity.pdbx_description
1 polymer ?
#
loop_
_entity_poly.entity_id
_entity_poly.type
_entity_poly.pdbx_seq_one_letter_code
_entity_poly.pdbx_strand_id
1 'polypeptide(L)'
;MVVRQFDPPACERCAGHRGVTVKTEAGEMVVATSHGVVEFAGSVGGRLYVVQRVSPRVRVTYGWLSSISAIEGVTVAAGDAIGVAADTTYLSVRVGEIHVEPLRALGLGRARLVPTP
;
A
#
# COMPACT_ATOMS: atom_id res chain seq x y z
N MET A 1 0.10 -12.04 7.49
CA MET A 1 -0.41 -13.12 6.61
C MET A 1 -1.04 -12.53 5.37
N VAL A 2 -0.66 -13.03 4.21
CA VAL A 2 -1.26 -12.60 2.95
C VAL A 2 -2.62 -13.28 2.80
N VAL A 3 -3.68 -12.50 2.63
CA VAL A 3 -5.04 -12.99 2.49
C VAL A 3 -5.37 -13.23 1.01
N ARG A 4 -4.84 -12.39 0.13
CA ARG A 4 -4.99 -12.54 -1.31
C ARG A 4 -3.69 -12.19 -2.00
N GLN A 5 -3.19 -13.13 -2.77
CA GLN A 5 -1.92 -13.00 -3.48
C GLN A 5 -2.02 -12.01 -4.64
N PHE A 6 -0.88 -11.44 -5.00
CA PHE A 6 -0.74 -10.69 -6.22
C PHE A 6 -1.01 -11.63 -7.40
N ASP A 7 -1.87 -11.19 -8.31
CA ASP A 7 -2.28 -11.95 -9.49
C ASP A 7 -2.44 -10.97 -10.65
N PRO A 8 -1.33 -10.69 -11.37
CA PRO A 8 -1.37 -9.68 -12.42
C PRO A 8 -2.33 -10.13 -13.54
N PRO A 9 -3.17 -9.20 -14.05
CA PRO A 9 -4.08 -9.53 -15.13
C PRO A 9 -3.31 -9.83 -16.42
N ALA A 10 -3.87 -10.71 -17.25
CA ALA A 10 -3.28 -11.06 -18.53
C ALA A 10 -3.28 -9.87 -19.49
N CYS A 11 -4.18 -8.92 -19.30
CA CYS A 11 -4.24 -7.69 -20.06
C CYS A 11 -4.76 -6.58 -19.15
N GLU A 12 -4.70 -5.33 -19.65
CA GLU A 12 -5.03 -4.16 -18.85
C GLU A 12 -6.43 -4.20 -18.26
N ARG A 13 -7.39 -4.81 -18.96
CA ARG A 13 -8.79 -4.90 -18.52
C ARG A 13 -9.19 -6.30 -18.05
N CYS A 14 -8.23 -7.22 -17.99
CA CYS A 14 -8.51 -8.58 -17.56
C CYS A 14 -8.61 -8.65 -16.05
N ALA A 15 -9.28 -9.70 -15.55
CA ALA A 15 -9.35 -9.97 -14.12
C ALA A 15 -7.97 -10.29 -13.54
N GLY A 16 -7.74 -9.89 -12.32
CA GLY A 16 -6.51 -10.15 -11.60
C GLY A 16 -6.49 -9.35 -10.31
N HIS A 17 -5.47 -9.56 -9.48
CA HIS A 17 -5.28 -8.80 -8.24
C HIS A 17 -3.98 -8.04 -8.35
N ARG A 18 -4.07 -6.72 -8.55
CA ARG A 18 -2.92 -5.84 -8.83
C ARG A 18 -2.05 -5.53 -7.63
N GLY A 19 -2.39 -6.07 -6.49
CA GLY A 19 -1.62 -5.96 -5.27
C GLY A 19 -1.79 -7.20 -4.44
N VAL A 20 -1.48 -7.09 -3.17
CA VAL A 20 -1.77 -8.15 -2.20
C VAL A 20 -2.64 -7.58 -1.10
N THR A 21 -3.44 -8.43 -0.47
CA THR A 21 -4.09 -8.07 0.78
C THR A 21 -3.47 -8.88 1.89
N VAL A 22 -3.16 -8.22 2.98
CA VAL A 22 -2.56 -8.85 4.15
C VAL A 22 -3.50 -8.70 5.32
N LYS A 23 -3.52 -9.70 6.18
CA LYS A 23 -4.29 -9.61 7.40
C LYS A 23 -3.57 -8.68 8.38
N THR A 24 -4.31 -7.72 8.89
CA THR A 24 -3.83 -6.78 9.91
C THR A 24 -4.79 -6.82 11.10
N GLU A 25 -4.41 -6.20 12.19
CA GLU A 25 -5.32 -6.02 13.30
C GLU A 25 -5.92 -4.63 13.23
N ALA A 26 -7.25 -4.55 13.31
CA ALA A 26 -7.94 -3.28 13.30
C ALA A 26 -7.42 -2.39 14.44
N GLY A 27 -7.07 -1.14 14.09
CA GLY A 27 -6.53 -0.19 15.05
C GLY A 27 -5.01 -0.09 15.06
N GLU A 28 -4.30 -1.01 14.40
CA GLU A 28 -2.84 -0.91 14.30
C GLU A 28 -2.43 0.20 13.35
N MET A 29 -1.28 0.80 13.62
CA MET A 29 -0.73 1.85 12.76
C MET A 29 -0.10 1.23 11.52
N VAL A 30 -0.51 1.70 10.34
CA VAL A 30 0.15 1.37 9.08
C VAL A 30 1.24 2.40 8.85
N VAL A 31 2.45 1.92 8.55
CA VAL A 31 3.61 2.78 8.35
C VAL A 31 4.11 2.70 6.91
N ALA A 32 4.77 3.76 6.47
CA ALA A 32 5.37 3.80 5.14
C ALA A 32 6.47 2.75 5.03
N THR A 33 6.48 2.04 3.90
CA THR A 33 7.52 1.04 3.61
C THR A 33 8.78 1.69 3.08
N SER A 34 8.68 2.92 2.58
CA SER A 34 9.78 3.60 1.91
C SER A 34 9.65 5.11 2.11
N HIS A 35 10.74 5.81 1.90
CA HIS A 35 10.75 7.27 1.84
C HIS A 35 10.08 7.73 0.54
N GLY A 36 9.24 8.73 0.61
CA GLY A 36 8.61 9.30 -0.58
C GLY A 36 7.52 10.29 -0.26
N VAL A 37 7.03 10.96 -1.29
CA VAL A 37 6.00 11.99 -1.16
C VAL A 37 4.60 11.38 -1.29
N VAL A 38 3.68 11.83 -0.45
CA VAL A 38 2.27 11.41 -0.53
C VAL A 38 1.62 12.15 -1.69
N GLU A 39 1.24 11.42 -2.73
CA GLU A 39 0.58 11.99 -3.92
C GLU A 39 -0.94 12.03 -3.77
N PHE A 40 -1.51 11.10 -3.03
CA PHE A 40 -2.95 11.01 -2.84
C PHE A 40 -3.26 10.45 -1.46
N ALA A 41 -4.26 11.01 -0.82
CA ALA A 41 -4.78 10.49 0.43
C ALA A 41 -6.28 10.78 0.45
N GLY A 42 -7.09 9.73 0.37
CA GLY A 42 -8.53 9.92 0.32
C GLY A 42 -9.31 8.65 0.03
N SER A 43 -10.58 8.81 -0.26
CA SER A 43 -11.50 7.71 -0.50
C SER A 43 -11.72 7.49 -1.99
N VAL A 44 -11.68 6.22 -2.39
CA VAL A 44 -12.03 5.80 -3.75
C VAL A 44 -12.95 4.58 -3.61
N GLY A 45 -14.15 4.67 -4.17
CA GLY A 45 -15.10 3.57 -4.11
C GLY A 45 -15.45 3.14 -2.69
N GLY A 46 -15.49 4.07 -1.74
CA GLY A 46 -15.85 3.79 -0.37
C GLY A 46 -14.70 3.25 0.49
N ARG A 47 -13.51 3.14 -0.05
CA ARG A 47 -12.32 2.67 0.68
C ARG A 47 -11.27 3.75 0.72
N LEU A 48 -10.50 3.79 1.81
CA LEU A 48 -9.46 4.79 2.00
C LEU A 48 -8.13 4.28 1.44
N TYR A 49 -7.46 5.16 0.69
CA TYR A 49 -6.17 4.86 0.07
C TYR A 49 -5.17 5.99 0.29
N VAL A 50 -3.91 5.62 0.39
CA VAL A 50 -2.78 6.55 0.34
C VAL A 50 -1.84 6.07 -0.75
N VAL A 51 -1.48 6.95 -1.67
CA VAL A 51 -0.50 6.67 -2.73
C VAL A 51 0.75 7.48 -2.46
N GLN A 52 1.87 6.80 -2.39
CA GLN A 52 3.16 7.41 -2.14
C GLN A 52 4.05 7.24 -3.37
N ARG A 53 4.64 8.33 -3.85
CA ARG A 53 5.62 8.27 -4.91
C ARG A 53 7.00 8.15 -4.28
N VAL A 54 7.63 6.99 -4.46
CA VAL A 54 8.94 6.70 -3.85
C VAL A 54 10.10 6.98 -4.81
N SER A 55 9.81 7.07 -6.10
CA SER A 55 10.76 7.51 -7.12
C SER A 55 9.96 8.02 -8.32
N PRO A 56 10.60 8.62 -9.34
CA PRO A 56 9.85 9.18 -10.48
C PRO A 56 8.90 8.20 -11.15
N ARG A 57 9.19 6.89 -11.09
CA ARG A 57 8.37 5.89 -11.76
C ARG A 57 7.69 4.91 -10.82
N VAL A 58 7.97 4.98 -9.52
CA VAL A 58 7.49 3.96 -8.58
C VAL A 58 6.49 4.56 -7.61
N ARG A 59 5.32 3.93 -7.51
CA ARG A 59 4.28 4.30 -6.57
C ARG A 59 3.89 3.11 -5.71
N VAL A 60 3.71 3.38 -4.44
CA VAL A 60 3.23 2.39 -3.46
C VAL A 60 1.86 2.84 -3.00
N THR A 61 0.89 1.94 -3.07
CA THR A 61 -0.48 2.22 -2.62
C THR A 61 -0.77 1.41 -1.36
N TYR A 62 -1.20 2.11 -0.33
CA TYR A 62 -1.66 1.53 0.93
C TYR A 62 -3.17 1.73 0.95
N GLY A 63 -3.92 0.64 1.00
CA GLY A 63 -5.36 0.74 0.83
C GLY A 63 -6.17 0.00 1.87
N TRP A 64 -7.48 0.28 1.85
CA TRP A 64 -8.48 -0.32 2.72
C TRP A 64 -8.24 0.03 4.19
N LEU A 65 -7.74 1.25 4.42
CA LEU A 65 -7.45 1.74 5.77
C LEU A 65 -8.75 2.13 6.48
N SER A 66 -8.73 2.09 7.80
CA SER A 66 -9.85 2.59 8.59
C SER A 66 -9.78 4.10 8.76
N SER A 67 -8.57 4.67 8.77
CA SER A 67 -8.37 6.11 8.77
C SER A 67 -7.02 6.46 8.17
N ILE A 68 -6.87 7.72 7.76
CA ILE A 68 -5.65 8.24 7.13
C ILE A 68 -5.04 9.30 8.03
N SER A 69 -3.73 9.23 8.23
CA SER A 69 -2.96 10.29 8.89
C SER A 69 -1.99 10.98 7.92
N ALA A 70 -1.68 10.37 6.78
CA ALA A 70 -0.82 10.96 5.77
C ALA A 70 -1.49 12.17 5.12
N ILE A 71 -0.68 13.16 4.74
CA ILE A 71 -1.16 14.41 4.13
C ILE A 71 -0.56 14.53 2.74
N GLU A 72 -1.42 14.81 1.75
CA GLU A 72 -0.96 15.00 0.37
C GLU A 72 0.07 16.10 0.28
N GLY A 73 1.11 15.85 -0.50
CA GLY A 73 2.21 16.79 -0.71
C GLY A 73 3.32 16.69 0.31
N VAL A 74 3.12 15.96 1.39
CA VAL A 74 4.12 15.83 2.46
C VAL A 74 4.99 14.60 2.19
N THR A 75 6.29 14.76 2.36
CA THR A 75 7.23 13.65 2.30
C THR A 75 7.23 12.90 3.62
N VAL A 76 7.16 11.58 3.55
CA VAL A 76 7.24 10.72 4.72
C VAL A 76 8.45 9.79 4.57
N ALA A 77 9.05 9.44 5.67
CA ALA A 77 10.15 8.48 5.72
C ALA A 77 9.61 7.09 5.99
N ALA A 78 10.40 6.07 5.65
CA ALA A 78 10.07 4.70 6.01
C ALA A 78 9.85 4.63 7.53
N GLY A 79 8.75 3.99 7.93
CA GLY A 79 8.37 3.90 9.33
C GLY A 79 7.43 5.00 9.83
N ASP A 80 7.26 6.08 9.06
CA ASP A 80 6.32 7.14 9.44
C ASP A 80 4.88 6.67 9.25
N ALA A 81 3.99 7.20 10.06
CA ALA A 81 2.57 6.82 10.04
C ALA A 81 1.90 7.21 8.71
N ILE A 82 1.19 6.28 8.14
CA ILE A 82 0.34 6.47 6.95
C ILE A 82 -1.13 6.55 7.35
N GLY A 83 -1.54 5.70 8.28
CA GLY A 83 -2.91 5.64 8.73
C GLY A 83 -3.11 4.50 9.70
N VAL A 84 -4.35 4.11 9.88
CA VAL A 84 -4.74 3.05 10.81
C VAL A 84 -5.34 1.89 10.03
N ALA A 85 -4.94 0.68 10.36
CA ALA A 85 -5.38 -0.52 9.67
C ALA A 85 -6.80 -0.91 10.07
N ALA A 86 -7.53 -1.47 9.11
CA ALA A 86 -8.70 -2.31 9.36
C ALA A 86 -8.22 -3.76 9.54
N ASP A 87 -9.11 -4.74 9.41
CA ASP A 87 -8.73 -6.15 9.56
C ASP A 87 -7.93 -6.69 8.38
N THR A 88 -7.96 -6.00 7.24
CA THR A 88 -7.10 -6.30 6.10
C THR A 88 -6.57 -5.00 5.51
N THR A 89 -5.36 -5.06 4.95
CA THR A 89 -4.73 -3.92 4.29
C THR A 89 -4.33 -4.33 2.88
N TYR A 90 -4.64 -3.47 1.91
CA TYR A 90 -4.25 -3.64 0.52
C TYR A 90 -2.92 -2.95 0.29
N LEU A 91 -2.02 -3.61 -0.43
CA LEU A 91 -0.72 -3.05 -0.80
C LEU A 91 -0.47 -3.31 -2.27
N SER A 92 -0.10 -2.27 -3.02
CA SER A 92 0.33 -2.46 -4.40
C SER A 92 1.56 -1.61 -4.69
N VAL A 93 2.35 -2.07 -5.65
CA VAL A 93 3.51 -1.33 -6.16
C VAL A 93 3.39 -1.28 -7.67
N ARG A 94 3.51 -0.08 -8.22
CA ARG A 94 3.47 0.15 -9.66
C ARG A 94 4.77 0.80 -10.10
N VAL A 95 5.40 0.22 -11.11
CA VAL A 95 6.58 0.78 -11.77
C VAL A 95 6.14 1.23 -13.16
N GLY A 96 6.06 2.54 -13.37
CA GLY A 96 5.42 3.08 -14.57
C GLY A 96 3.97 2.64 -14.64
N GLU A 97 3.59 1.93 -15.71
CA GLU A 97 2.23 1.42 -15.90
C GLU A 97 2.05 -0.03 -15.41
N ILE A 98 3.11 -0.65 -14.87
CA ILE A 98 3.12 -2.08 -14.56
C ILE A 98 3.04 -2.28 -13.06
N HIS A 99 2.06 -3.05 -12.62
CA HIS A 99 1.99 -3.52 -11.23
C HIS A 99 2.94 -4.70 -11.06
N VAL A 100 3.72 -4.67 -9.98
CA VAL A 100 4.69 -5.72 -9.66
C VAL A 100 4.31 -6.38 -8.35
N GLU A 101 4.91 -7.54 -8.07
CA GLU A 101 4.64 -8.25 -6.82
C GLU A 101 5.15 -7.39 -5.65
N PRO A 102 4.25 -6.88 -4.77
CA PRO A 102 4.63 -5.85 -3.80
C PRO A 102 5.60 -6.32 -2.73
N LEU A 103 5.40 -7.51 -2.21
CA LEU A 103 6.24 -7.99 -1.11
C LEU A 103 7.68 -8.17 -1.55
N ARG A 104 7.87 -8.68 -2.77
CA ARG A 104 9.19 -8.85 -3.36
C ARG A 104 9.80 -7.50 -3.75
N ALA A 105 9.02 -6.63 -4.38
CA ALA A 105 9.51 -5.33 -4.85
C ALA A 105 9.98 -4.46 -3.69
N LEU A 106 9.34 -4.56 -2.53
CA LEU A 106 9.69 -3.78 -1.36
C LEU A 106 10.64 -4.52 -0.42
N GLY A 107 11.01 -5.75 -0.75
CA GLY A 107 11.90 -6.55 0.08
C GLY A 107 11.29 -6.96 1.42
N LEU A 108 9.97 -7.02 1.49
CA LEU A 108 9.30 -7.28 2.76
C LEU A 108 9.26 -8.75 3.17
N GLY A 109 9.39 -9.66 2.20
CA GLY A 109 9.25 -11.08 2.44
C GLY A 109 7.87 -11.42 3.00
N ARG A 110 7.73 -11.34 4.30
CA ARG A 110 6.43 -11.31 4.96
C ARG A 110 6.03 -9.88 5.15
N ALA A 111 4.75 -9.56 4.97
CA ALA A 111 4.28 -8.20 5.04
C ALA A 111 4.54 -7.56 6.40
N ARG A 112 5.15 -6.38 6.38
CA ARG A 112 5.41 -5.58 7.56
C ARG A 112 4.88 -4.17 7.35
N LEU A 113 3.58 -4.09 7.13
CA LEU A 113 2.90 -2.80 6.93
C LEU A 113 2.62 -2.09 8.24
N VAL A 114 2.75 -2.79 9.35
CA VAL A 114 2.55 -2.24 10.69
C VAL A 114 3.84 -2.41 11.49
N PRO A 115 4.11 -1.52 12.45
CA PRO A 115 5.32 -1.66 13.27
C PRO A 115 5.26 -2.93 14.10
N THR A 116 6.43 -3.56 14.28
CA THR A 116 6.55 -4.69 15.19
C THR A 116 6.56 -4.19 16.62
N PRO A 117 5.84 -4.84 17.52
CA PRO A 117 5.90 -4.46 18.92
C PRO A 117 7.27 -4.66 19.53
#